data_8a7cdcf3fec15ba7fdd7e5a275e20418
#
_entry.id   8a7cdcf3fec15ba7fdd7e5a275e20418
#
_cell.length_a   1.000
_cell.length_b   1.000
_cell.length_c   1.000
_cell.angle_alpha   90.00
_cell.angle_beta   90.00
_cell.angle_gamma   90.00
#
_symmetry.space_group_name_H-M   'P 1'
#
loop_
_entity.id
_entity.type
_entity.pdbx_description
1 polymer ?
#
loop_
_entity_poly.entity_id
_entity_poly.type
_entity_poly.pdbx_seq_one_letter_code
_entity_poly.pdbx_strand_id
1 'polypeptide(L)'
;MPGIVRDSAAGVNEAAGGLPDPKETDVDIFDKCLAFTRADELKAAGLYPYFTPIEEAVGNRIKVGGRPMIMVGSNNYLGLAHHPRAKEAARAAVERYGVGTCGSRFLTGTIDLHEHLEERLAMFMNREAALTFSTGYQTNLGIVSSIAGKGDHIIIDRMNHASIIDACRLSFATVH
;
A
#
# COMPACT_ATOMS: atom_id res chain seq x y z
N MET A 1 14.03 1.88 51.04
CA MET A 1 13.10 1.04 51.80
C MET A 1 11.84 1.82 52.00
N PRO A 2 10.66 1.34 51.82
CA PRO A 2 10.02 0.12 51.34
C PRO A 2 9.00 0.44 50.25
N GLY A 3 8.28 -0.39 49.66
CA GLY A 3 7.74 -1.71 49.82
C GLY A 3 6.93 -2.02 48.56
N ILE A 4 7.14 -3.19 48.03
CA ILE A 4 6.41 -3.78 46.92
C ILE A 4 5.02 -4.16 47.42
N VAL A 5 3.99 -3.50 46.92
CA VAL A 5 2.61 -3.98 47.04
C VAL A 5 2.36 -4.93 45.88
N ARG A 6 2.29 -6.23 46.20
CA ARG A 6 1.65 -7.22 45.35
C ARG A 6 0.15 -7.06 45.53
N ASP A 7 -0.54 -6.70 44.47
CA ASP A 7 -1.99 -6.85 44.49
C ASP A 7 -2.45 -7.84 43.42
N SER A 8 -3.35 -8.65 43.84
CA SER A 8 -3.92 -9.83 43.27
C SER A 8 -4.58 -9.59 41.91
N ALA A 9 -4.03 -10.21 40.89
CA ALA A 9 -4.76 -10.43 39.64
C ALA A 9 -5.64 -11.68 39.82
N ALA A 10 -6.85 -11.45 40.30
CA ALA A 10 -7.94 -12.42 40.21
C ALA A 10 -8.91 -11.92 39.12
N GLY A 11 -9.12 -12.70 38.07
CA GLY A 11 -10.27 -12.60 37.18
C GLY A 11 -10.00 -11.96 35.81
N VAL A 12 -9.16 -12.54 34.98
CA VAL A 12 -9.26 -12.40 33.52
C VAL A 12 -9.62 -13.79 32.98
N ASN A 13 -10.83 -13.88 32.82
CA ASN A 13 -11.76 -14.69 32.08
C ASN A 13 -11.18 -15.75 31.11
N GLU A 14 -11.47 -17.00 31.46
CA GLU A 14 -11.51 -18.16 30.57
C GLU A 14 -12.57 -17.97 29.48
N ALA A 15 -12.18 -17.41 28.35
CA ALA A 15 -12.88 -17.48 27.05
C ALA A 15 -11.88 -17.29 25.91
N ALA A 16 -10.66 -17.77 26.08
CA ALA A 16 -9.80 -18.05 24.94
C ALA A 16 -10.08 -19.52 24.57
N GLY A 17 -10.89 -19.75 23.56
CA GLY A 17 -10.94 -21.04 22.89
C GLY A 17 -9.50 -21.45 22.61
N GLY A 18 -9.06 -22.57 23.17
CA GLY A 18 -7.70 -23.04 23.04
C GLY A 18 -7.32 -23.09 21.59
N LEU A 19 -6.08 -22.70 21.29
CA LEU A 19 -5.51 -22.93 19.97
C LEU A 19 -5.72 -24.41 19.63
N PRO A 20 -6.18 -24.73 18.40
CA PRO A 20 -6.38 -26.13 18.01
C PRO A 20 -5.09 -26.91 18.22
N ASP A 21 -5.22 -28.15 18.68
CA ASP A 21 -4.10 -29.05 18.90
C ASP A 21 -3.19 -29.07 17.67
N PRO A 22 -1.87 -28.79 17.81
CA PRO A 22 -0.96 -28.72 16.66
C PRO A 22 -0.87 -30.02 15.83
N LYS A 23 -1.54 -31.08 16.24
CA LYS A 23 -1.60 -32.35 15.51
C LYS A 23 -2.65 -32.43 14.41
N GLU A 24 -3.55 -31.46 14.27
CA GLU A 24 -4.63 -31.49 13.27
C GLU A 24 -4.34 -30.74 11.97
N THR A 25 -3.24 -29.99 11.87
CA THR A 25 -2.81 -29.37 10.59
C THR A 25 -1.29 -29.46 10.47
N ASP A 26 -0.80 -30.62 10.19
CA ASP A 26 0.64 -30.92 10.04
C ASP A 26 1.23 -30.39 8.70
N VAL A 27 0.69 -29.31 8.15
CA VAL A 27 1.26 -28.64 6.98
C VAL A 27 1.97 -27.38 7.46
N ASP A 28 3.29 -27.46 7.53
CA ASP A 28 4.13 -26.29 7.80
C ASP A 28 3.81 -25.17 6.77
N ILE A 29 3.85 -23.94 7.25
CA ILE A 29 3.65 -22.77 6.39
C ILE A 29 4.67 -22.73 5.23
N PHE A 30 5.88 -23.24 5.46
CA PHE A 30 6.91 -23.34 4.43
C PHE A 30 6.58 -24.40 3.39
N ASP A 31 5.93 -25.51 3.76
CA ASP A 31 5.46 -26.52 2.81
C ASP A 31 4.41 -25.92 1.86
N LYS A 32 3.52 -25.05 2.37
CA LYS A 32 2.58 -24.31 1.51
C LYS A 32 3.30 -23.38 0.52
N CYS A 33 4.38 -22.75 0.95
CA CYS A 33 5.19 -21.90 0.06
C CYS A 33 5.90 -22.72 -1.01
N LEU A 34 6.47 -23.87 -0.63
CA LEU A 34 7.16 -24.78 -1.57
C LEU A 34 6.18 -25.44 -2.55
N ALA A 35 4.95 -25.71 -2.11
CA ALA A 35 3.90 -26.27 -2.97
C ALA A 35 3.29 -25.26 -3.95
N PHE A 36 3.66 -23.97 -3.87
CA PHE A 36 3.16 -22.94 -4.77
C PHE A 36 3.87 -23.00 -6.13
N THR A 37 3.28 -23.68 -7.10
CA THR A 37 3.84 -23.91 -8.44
C THR A 37 3.28 -22.99 -9.52
N ARG A 38 2.28 -22.17 -9.20
CA ARG A 38 1.53 -21.37 -10.19
C ARG A 38 2.42 -20.46 -11.04
N ALA A 39 3.46 -19.86 -10.46
CA ALA A 39 4.38 -19.02 -11.20
C ALA A 39 5.19 -19.81 -12.22
N ASP A 40 5.63 -21.01 -11.86
CA ASP A 40 6.43 -21.88 -12.72
C ASP A 40 5.60 -22.49 -13.84
N GLU A 41 4.36 -22.86 -13.57
CA GLU A 41 3.39 -23.28 -14.59
C GLU A 41 3.17 -22.18 -15.64
N LEU A 42 2.97 -20.92 -15.20
CA LEU A 42 2.80 -19.80 -16.10
C LEU A 42 4.07 -19.48 -16.90
N LYS A 43 5.26 -19.61 -16.30
CA LYS A 43 6.54 -19.48 -17.00
C LYS A 43 6.70 -20.55 -18.06
N ALA A 44 6.42 -21.81 -17.72
CA ALA A 44 6.49 -22.94 -18.65
C ALA A 44 5.52 -22.77 -19.83
N ALA A 45 4.35 -22.19 -19.59
CA ALA A 45 3.37 -21.87 -20.62
C ALA A 45 3.68 -20.61 -21.44
N GLY A 46 4.74 -19.86 -21.13
CA GLY A 46 5.05 -18.57 -21.77
C GLY A 46 4.07 -17.45 -21.44
N LEU A 47 3.30 -17.60 -20.36
CA LEU A 47 2.25 -16.67 -19.94
C LEU A 47 2.63 -15.86 -18.69
N TYR A 48 3.92 -15.68 -18.43
CA TYR A 48 4.43 -14.94 -17.26
C TYR A 48 5.07 -13.61 -17.66
N PRO A 49 4.28 -12.54 -17.88
CA PRO A 49 4.80 -11.23 -18.27
C PRO A 49 5.25 -10.37 -17.09
N TYR A 50 5.22 -10.90 -15.86
CA TYR A 50 5.43 -10.17 -14.63
C TYR A 50 6.92 -9.98 -14.33
N PHE A 51 7.23 -8.90 -13.59
CA PHE A 51 8.58 -8.57 -13.11
C PHE A 51 9.63 -8.44 -14.22
N THR A 52 9.21 -8.02 -15.42
CA THR A 52 10.13 -7.75 -16.53
C THR A 52 10.93 -6.47 -16.24
N PRO A 53 12.26 -6.53 -16.13
CA PRO A 53 13.06 -5.35 -15.79
C PRO A 53 13.13 -4.38 -16.96
N ILE A 54 12.92 -3.09 -16.67
CA ILE A 54 13.13 -1.99 -17.60
C ILE A 54 14.53 -1.43 -17.35
N GLU A 55 15.41 -1.48 -18.35
CA GLU A 55 16.80 -1.03 -18.24
C GLU A 55 16.93 0.48 -18.39
N GLU A 56 16.12 1.06 -19.28
CA GLU A 56 16.12 2.50 -19.58
C GLU A 56 14.69 2.95 -19.84
N ALA A 57 14.37 4.19 -19.44
CA ALA A 57 13.08 4.80 -19.74
C ALA A 57 13.25 6.29 -20.04
N VAL A 58 12.78 6.72 -21.22
CA VAL A 58 12.75 8.12 -21.62
C VAL A 58 11.39 8.41 -22.27
N GLY A 59 10.54 9.11 -21.56
CA GLY A 59 9.15 9.30 -21.97
C GLY A 59 8.41 7.96 -22.05
N ASN A 60 7.89 7.61 -23.23
CA ASN A 60 7.26 6.32 -23.49
C ASN A 60 8.20 5.30 -24.18
N ARG A 61 9.46 5.64 -24.39
CA ARG A 61 10.46 4.72 -24.94
C ARG A 61 11.18 4.04 -23.81
N ILE A 62 11.24 2.71 -23.86
CA ILE A 62 11.89 1.88 -22.87
C ILE A 62 12.84 0.91 -23.53
N LYS A 63 13.72 0.31 -22.74
CA LYS A 63 14.60 -0.77 -23.16
C LYS A 63 14.39 -1.98 -22.26
N VAL A 64 14.17 -3.13 -22.86
CA VAL A 64 13.91 -4.40 -22.18
C VAL A 64 14.71 -5.49 -22.88
N GLY A 65 15.58 -6.20 -22.16
CA GLY A 65 16.44 -7.24 -22.73
C GLY A 65 17.31 -6.70 -23.88
N GLY A 66 17.85 -5.49 -23.75
CA GLY A 66 18.62 -4.81 -24.79
C GLY A 66 17.80 -4.27 -25.97
N ARG A 67 16.50 -4.50 -26.04
CA ARG A 67 15.64 -4.12 -27.18
C ARG A 67 14.86 -2.84 -26.88
N PRO A 68 14.85 -1.84 -27.79
CA PRO A 68 14.00 -0.67 -27.67
C PRO A 68 12.52 -1.04 -27.87
N MET A 69 11.65 -0.55 -26.99
CA MET A 69 10.22 -0.80 -27.01
C MET A 69 9.45 0.48 -26.69
N ILE A 70 8.15 0.47 -26.99
CA ILE A 70 7.21 1.53 -26.60
C ILE A 70 6.38 1.03 -25.42
N MET A 71 6.40 1.76 -24.32
CA MET A 71 5.59 1.48 -23.14
C MET A 71 4.17 2.01 -23.38
N VAL A 72 3.20 1.10 -23.42
CA VAL A 72 1.77 1.42 -23.54
C VAL A 72 0.99 1.11 -22.25
N GLY A 73 1.59 0.41 -21.29
CA GLY A 73 0.98 -0.02 -20.01
C GLY A 73 1.38 0.83 -18.81
N SER A 74 1.82 2.08 -19.01
CA SER A 74 2.29 2.95 -17.92
C SER A 74 1.16 3.79 -17.32
N ASN A 75 1.22 4.02 -16.01
CA ASN A 75 0.37 5.00 -15.31
C ASN A 75 0.82 6.45 -15.51
N ASN A 76 1.81 6.71 -16.34
CA ASN A 76 2.30 8.05 -16.67
C ASN A 76 1.36 8.76 -17.66
N TYR A 77 0.07 8.86 -17.33
CA TYR A 77 -0.98 9.35 -18.23
C TYR A 77 -0.73 10.75 -18.79
N LEU A 78 -0.12 11.63 -18.01
CA LEU A 78 0.19 13.01 -18.41
C LEU A 78 1.60 13.18 -18.99
N GLY A 79 2.40 12.12 -19.05
CA GLY A 79 3.77 12.17 -19.55
C GLY A 79 4.75 12.98 -18.67
N LEU A 80 4.39 13.27 -17.42
CA LEU A 80 5.13 14.20 -16.56
C LEU A 80 6.31 13.55 -15.81
N ALA A 81 6.42 12.23 -15.78
CA ALA A 81 7.49 11.55 -15.03
C ALA A 81 8.91 11.96 -15.47
N HIS A 82 9.07 12.39 -16.73
CA HIS A 82 10.35 12.87 -17.26
C HIS A 82 10.38 14.38 -17.55
N HIS A 83 9.35 15.13 -17.11
CA HIS A 83 9.28 16.55 -17.36
C HIS A 83 10.46 17.29 -16.67
N PRO A 84 11.19 18.20 -17.37
CA PRO A 84 12.38 18.85 -16.80
C PRO A 84 12.12 19.55 -15.46
N ARG A 85 11.02 20.30 -15.35
CA ARG A 85 10.63 20.99 -14.12
C ARG A 85 10.34 20.04 -12.97
N ALA A 86 9.71 18.88 -13.24
CA ALA A 86 9.45 17.88 -12.20
C ALA A 86 10.75 17.26 -11.70
N LYS A 87 11.68 16.94 -12.61
CA LYS A 87 13.00 16.42 -12.26
C LYS A 87 13.83 17.43 -11.45
N GLU A 88 13.79 18.71 -11.83
CA GLU A 88 14.49 19.76 -11.10
C GLU A 88 13.93 19.96 -9.71
N ALA A 89 12.61 20.01 -9.55
CA ALA A 89 11.97 20.11 -8.25
C ALA A 89 12.29 18.89 -7.35
N ALA A 90 12.37 17.69 -7.93
CA ALA A 90 12.77 16.49 -7.20
C ALA A 90 14.22 16.57 -6.70
N ARG A 91 15.16 17.05 -7.54
CA ARG A 91 16.55 17.26 -7.11
C ARG A 91 16.65 18.26 -5.98
N ALA A 92 15.98 19.41 -6.12
CA ALA A 92 15.96 20.44 -5.08
C ALA A 92 15.36 19.92 -3.76
N ALA A 93 14.35 19.07 -3.84
CA ALA A 93 13.78 18.46 -2.64
C ALA A 93 14.75 17.47 -1.98
N VAL A 94 15.47 16.66 -2.76
CA VAL A 94 16.50 15.74 -2.22
C VAL A 94 17.62 16.52 -1.54
N GLU A 95 18.09 17.60 -2.14
CA GLU A 95 19.13 18.45 -1.53
C GLU A 95 18.68 19.09 -0.21
N ARG A 96 17.39 19.47 -0.12
CA ARG A 96 16.87 20.15 1.07
C ARG A 96 16.47 19.19 2.19
N TYR A 97 15.87 18.05 1.87
CA TYR A 97 15.23 17.15 2.84
C TYR A 97 15.86 15.76 2.90
N GLY A 98 16.82 15.47 2.02
CA GLY A 98 17.34 14.11 1.86
C GLY A 98 16.42 13.23 1.03
N VAL A 99 16.68 11.92 1.05
CA VAL A 99 15.98 10.93 0.21
C VAL A 99 14.68 10.41 0.81
N GLY A 100 14.33 10.86 2.01
CA GLY A 100 13.09 10.46 2.68
C GLY A 100 12.92 11.13 4.03
N THR A 101 11.71 11.09 4.56
CA THR A 101 11.34 11.79 5.80
C THR A 101 11.63 10.99 7.07
N CYS A 102 12.04 9.74 6.95
CA CYS A 102 12.43 8.84 8.06
C CYS A 102 11.40 8.72 9.19
N GLY A 103 10.13 9.00 8.92
CA GLY A 103 9.05 8.94 9.88
C GLY A 103 7.67 8.88 9.24
N SER A 104 6.67 8.47 10.01
CA SER A 104 5.28 8.54 9.58
C SER A 104 4.80 9.99 9.56
N ARG A 105 3.87 10.31 8.66
CA ARG A 105 3.25 11.63 8.61
C ARG A 105 2.60 12.07 9.94
N PHE A 106 2.07 11.11 10.67
CA PHE A 106 1.42 11.33 11.95
C PHE A 106 2.40 11.79 13.06
N LEU A 107 3.65 11.39 13.01
CA LEU A 107 4.64 11.70 14.05
C LEU A 107 5.70 12.70 13.58
N THR A 108 6.72 12.22 12.86
CA THR A 108 7.93 13.00 12.54
C THR A 108 8.19 13.15 11.04
N GLY A 109 7.35 12.59 10.18
CA GLY A 109 7.54 12.52 8.74
C GLY A 109 6.74 13.55 7.93
N THR A 110 6.05 14.49 8.54
CA THR A 110 5.41 15.62 7.83
C THR A 110 6.44 16.72 7.61
N ILE A 111 6.62 17.12 6.37
CA ILE A 111 7.43 18.28 5.97
C ILE A 111 6.55 19.29 5.24
N ASP A 112 7.02 20.52 5.12
CA ASP A 112 6.29 21.61 4.48
C ASP A 112 5.86 21.33 3.03
N LEU A 113 6.60 20.49 2.29
CA LEU A 113 6.20 20.05 0.95
C LEU A 113 4.87 19.27 0.95
N HIS A 114 4.58 18.51 2.00
CA HIS A 114 3.30 17.82 2.09
C HIS A 114 2.15 18.83 2.26
N GLU A 115 2.30 19.78 3.15
CA GLU A 115 1.28 20.80 3.42
C GLU A 115 1.02 21.67 2.18
N HIS A 116 2.08 22.17 1.54
CA HIS A 116 1.96 22.92 0.28
C HIS A 116 1.29 22.12 -0.84
N LEU A 117 1.59 20.82 -0.96
CA LEU A 117 0.94 19.97 -1.94
C LEU A 117 -0.55 19.83 -1.64
N GLU A 118 -0.91 19.58 -0.39
CA GLU A 118 -2.28 19.41 0.05
C GLU A 118 -3.10 20.69 -0.16
N GLU A 119 -2.56 21.84 0.18
CA GLU A 119 -3.18 23.16 -0.09
C GLU A 119 -3.44 23.36 -1.59
N ARG A 120 -2.43 23.08 -2.42
CA ARG A 120 -2.57 23.23 -3.88
C ARG A 120 -3.55 22.24 -4.49
N LEU A 121 -3.60 21.03 -4.00
CA LEU A 121 -4.57 20.02 -4.42
C LEU A 121 -6.00 20.42 -4.01
N ALA A 122 -6.18 20.91 -2.80
CA ALA A 122 -7.47 21.41 -2.32
C ALA A 122 -7.98 22.56 -3.21
N MET A 123 -7.12 23.56 -3.49
CA MET A 123 -7.45 24.66 -4.40
C MET A 123 -7.79 24.16 -5.82
N PHE A 124 -6.97 23.27 -6.38
CA PHE A 124 -7.19 22.73 -7.74
C PHE A 124 -8.50 21.96 -7.84
N MET A 125 -8.85 21.18 -6.82
CA MET A 125 -10.07 20.40 -6.77
C MET A 125 -11.28 21.17 -6.25
N ASN A 126 -11.12 22.46 -5.91
CA ASN A 126 -12.14 23.30 -5.28
C ASN A 126 -12.76 22.61 -4.05
N ARG A 127 -11.90 22.23 -3.10
CA ARG A 127 -12.25 21.58 -1.84
C ARG A 127 -11.63 22.37 -0.67
N GLU A 128 -12.19 22.21 0.51
CA GLU A 128 -11.68 22.87 1.72
C GLU A 128 -10.32 22.33 2.15
N ALA A 129 -10.08 21.04 1.94
CA ALA A 129 -8.83 20.38 2.32
C ALA A 129 -8.52 19.20 1.39
N ALA A 130 -7.28 18.77 1.41
CA ALA A 130 -6.81 17.53 0.79
C ALA A 130 -5.85 16.82 1.73
N LEU A 131 -5.78 15.52 1.63
CA LEU A 131 -4.81 14.69 2.33
C LEU A 131 -4.10 13.79 1.31
N THR A 132 -2.78 13.78 1.35
CA THR A 132 -1.96 12.96 0.45
C THR A 132 -1.46 11.69 1.14
N PHE A 133 -1.42 10.61 0.38
CA PHE A 133 -0.88 9.31 0.77
C PHE A 133 0.25 8.90 -0.17
N SER A 134 1.15 8.06 0.30
CA SER A 134 2.30 7.61 -0.50
C SER A 134 1.89 6.76 -1.71
N THR A 135 0.75 6.08 -1.64
CA THR A 135 0.22 5.24 -2.73
C THR A 135 -1.29 5.32 -2.81
N GLY A 136 -1.86 5.07 -4.00
CA GLY A 136 -3.31 4.94 -4.18
C GLY A 136 -3.89 3.75 -3.39
N TYR A 137 -3.09 2.71 -3.16
CA TYR A 137 -3.48 1.58 -2.33
C TYR A 137 -3.76 2.03 -0.89
N GLN A 138 -2.82 2.77 -0.28
CA GLN A 138 -2.98 3.33 1.06
C GLN A 138 -4.12 4.35 1.13
N THR A 139 -4.34 5.12 0.06
CA THR A 139 -5.47 6.04 -0.04
C THR A 139 -6.80 5.30 0.13
N ASN A 140 -7.02 4.24 -0.64
CA ASN A 140 -8.24 3.45 -0.56
C ASN A 140 -8.40 2.77 0.82
N LEU A 141 -7.31 2.19 1.35
CA LEU A 141 -7.33 1.64 2.71
C LEU A 141 -7.72 2.71 3.74
N GLY A 142 -7.02 3.84 3.73
CA GLY A 142 -7.23 4.92 4.69
C GLY A 142 -8.65 5.47 4.63
N ILE A 143 -9.19 5.72 3.44
CA ILE A 143 -10.54 6.27 3.29
C ILE A 143 -11.59 5.26 3.77
N VAL A 144 -11.67 4.10 3.13
CA VAL A 144 -12.78 3.16 3.37
C VAL A 144 -12.79 2.64 4.79
N SER A 145 -11.62 2.24 5.33
CA SER A 145 -11.55 1.70 6.69
C SER A 145 -11.77 2.74 7.79
N SER A 146 -11.64 4.04 7.48
CA SER A 146 -11.86 5.10 8.47
C SER A 146 -13.29 5.63 8.49
N ILE A 147 -14.01 5.58 7.36
CA ILE A 147 -15.36 6.16 7.25
C ILE A 147 -16.47 5.12 7.33
N ALA A 148 -16.17 3.85 7.11
CA ALA A 148 -17.15 2.77 7.21
C ALA A 148 -16.72 1.78 8.30
N GLY A 149 -17.67 1.38 9.16
CA GLY A 149 -17.43 0.52 10.30
C GLY A 149 -18.52 -0.51 10.52
N LYS A 150 -18.53 -1.11 11.71
CA LYS A 150 -19.53 -2.09 12.10
C LYS A 150 -20.94 -1.47 12.08
N GLY A 151 -21.83 -2.07 11.32
CA GLY A 151 -23.20 -1.60 11.15
C GLY A 151 -23.43 -0.82 9.84
N ASP A 152 -22.35 -0.44 9.16
CA ASP A 152 -22.47 0.18 7.83
C ASP A 152 -22.51 -0.87 6.72
N HIS A 153 -22.97 -0.45 5.54
CA HIS A 153 -23.04 -1.27 4.34
C HIS A 153 -22.22 -0.64 3.22
N ILE A 154 -21.36 -1.43 2.58
CA ILE A 154 -20.58 -1.03 1.42
C ILE A 154 -21.04 -1.83 0.22
N ILE A 155 -21.37 -1.17 -0.87
CA ILE A 155 -21.69 -1.80 -2.15
C ILE A 155 -20.49 -1.63 -3.08
N ILE A 156 -19.96 -2.75 -3.61
CA ILE A 156 -18.79 -2.74 -4.48
C ILE A 156 -19.04 -3.52 -5.77
N ASP A 157 -18.30 -3.16 -6.82
CA ASP A 157 -18.21 -3.97 -8.02
C ASP A 157 -17.26 -5.18 -7.79
N ARG A 158 -17.64 -6.32 -8.38
CA ARG A 158 -16.86 -7.56 -8.28
C ARG A 158 -15.43 -7.41 -8.82
N MET A 159 -15.21 -6.53 -9.79
CA MET A 159 -13.94 -6.33 -10.48
C MET A 159 -13.16 -5.12 -9.95
N ASN A 160 -13.50 -4.63 -8.77
CA ASN A 160 -12.78 -3.52 -8.15
C ASN A 160 -11.30 -3.87 -7.91
N HIS A 161 -10.48 -2.83 -7.88
CA HIS A 161 -9.07 -2.96 -7.56
C HIS A 161 -8.86 -3.60 -6.18
N ALA A 162 -7.85 -4.43 -6.03
CA ALA A 162 -7.54 -5.17 -4.79
C ALA A 162 -7.51 -4.27 -3.55
N SER A 163 -7.01 -3.04 -3.66
CA SER A 163 -6.98 -2.08 -2.54
C SER A 163 -8.37 -1.72 -2.00
N ILE A 164 -9.39 -1.67 -2.86
CA ILE A 164 -10.79 -1.42 -2.43
C ILE A 164 -11.33 -2.64 -1.70
N ILE A 165 -11.08 -3.83 -2.24
CA ILE A 165 -11.49 -5.09 -1.61
C ILE A 165 -10.85 -5.24 -0.22
N ASP A 166 -9.56 -4.97 -0.11
CA ASP A 166 -8.86 -5.07 1.17
C ASP A 166 -9.28 -3.99 2.16
N ALA A 167 -9.54 -2.78 1.67
CA ALA A 167 -10.08 -1.70 2.49
C ALA A 167 -11.46 -2.04 3.06
N CYS A 168 -12.33 -2.67 2.26
CA CYS A 168 -13.63 -3.16 2.71
C CYS A 168 -13.49 -4.24 3.79
N ARG A 169 -12.53 -5.16 3.65
CA ARG A 169 -12.25 -6.18 4.67
C ARG A 169 -11.80 -5.57 6.00
N LEU A 170 -11.03 -4.49 5.95
CA LEU A 170 -10.52 -3.79 7.13
C LEU A 170 -11.55 -2.88 7.79
N SER A 171 -12.60 -2.48 7.07
CA SER A 171 -13.64 -1.57 7.58
C SER A 171 -14.58 -2.20 8.61
N PHE A 172 -14.66 -3.52 8.70
CA PHE A 172 -15.66 -4.27 9.48
C PHE A 172 -17.11 -4.01 9.07
N ALA A 173 -17.36 -3.31 7.96
CA ALA A 173 -18.70 -3.11 7.40
C ALA A 173 -19.19 -4.36 6.67
N THR A 174 -20.51 -4.43 6.44
CA THR A 174 -21.11 -5.48 5.60
C THR A 174 -20.91 -5.12 4.13
N VAL A 175 -20.27 -6.00 3.38
CA VAL A 175 -19.93 -5.77 1.96
C VAL A 175 -20.89 -6.54 1.05
N HIS A 176 -21.44 -5.87 0.04
CA HIS A 176 -22.36 -6.41 -0.95
C HIS A 176 -21.78 -6.32 -2.37
#